data_fb5194c2294142518f47694b2b28cafd
#
_entry.id   fb5194c2294142518f47694b2b28cafd
#
_cell.length_a   1.000
_cell.length_b   1.000
_cell.length_c   1.000
_cell.angle_alpha   90.00
_cell.angle_beta   90.00
_cell.angle_gamma   90.00
#
_symmetry.space_group_name_H-M   'P 1'
#
loop_
_entity.id
_entity.type
_entity.pdbx_description
1 polymer ?
#
loop_
_entity_poly.entity_id
_entity_poly.type
_entity_poly.pdbx_seq_one_letter_code
_entity_poly.pdbx_strand_id
1 'polypeptide(L)'
;CPAERIGVVMANRSASLDSDRRHQAIIDAGDGCGASPAVFVYTLPNIMLGQVAIKHGLKGESTFFAFPDKSCNFIREYSAGLIAQGRMDAVVWGWCELCGGEYDCELTLTEKTGQDTMEDLELQLKQQIIEALNLEEINAEEIATDAPLFGDGLGLDSIDALEITLLLEKHYGIRLANPAEAKPIFHSVATLADYIRKNRK
;
A
#
# COMPACT_ATOMS: atom_id res chain seq x y z
N CYS A 1 -2.53 -10.17 8.39
CA CYS A 1 -3.18 -8.85 8.49
C CYS A 1 -4.53 -9.01 9.20
N PRO A 2 -4.87 -8.19 10.22
CA PRO A 2 -6.17 -8.24 10.88
C PRO A 2 -7.30 -7.86 9.91
N ALA A 3 -8.47 -8.48 10.06
CA ALA A 3 -9.62 -8.27 9.16
C ALA A 3 -10.10 -6.81 9.12
N GLU A 4 -9.94 -6.09 10.23
CA GLU A 4 -10.26 -4.67 10.38
C GLU A 4 -9.30 -3.75 9.61
N ARG A 5 -8.17 -4.30 9.18
CA ARG A 5 -7.10 -3.59 8.48
C ARG A 5 -7.03 -3.93 6.99
N ILE A 6 -8.00 -4.71 6.48
CA ILE A 6 -8.10 -5.08 5.07
C ILE A 6 -9.28 -4.33 4.46
N GLY A 7 -8.99 -3.39 3.57
CA GLY A 7 -9.98 -2.61 2.85
C GLY A 7 -10.40 -3.22 1.51
N VAL A 8 -11.54 -2.78 0.99
CA VAL A 8 -12.04 -3.15 -0.34
C VAL A 8 -12.45 -1.88 -1.08
N VAL A 9 -11.86 -1.64 -2.25
CA VAL A 9 -12.16 -0.47 -3.07
C VAL A 9 -12.48 -0.93 -4.48
N MET A 10 -13.71 -0.74 -4.92
CA MET A 10 -14.13 -1.17 -6.25
C MET A 10 -14.79 -0.03 -7.02
N ALA A 11 -14.74 -0.15 -8.34
CA ALA A 11 -15.45 0.75 -9.23
C ALA A 11 -16.04 0.02 -10.41
N ASN A 12 -17.04 0.64 -11.01
CA ASN A 12 -17.57 0.27 -12.31
C ASN A 12 -18.17 1.50 -13.00
N ARG A 13 -18.74 1.29 -14.20
CA ARG A 13 -19.43 2.32 -14.97
C ARG A 13 -20.93 2.32 -14.76
N SER A 14 -21.54 1.14 -14.75
CA SER A 14 -22.99 0.99 -14.74
C SER A 14 -23.63 1.06 -13.35
N ALA A 15 -22.83 1.19 -12.29
CA ALA A 15 -23.31 1.12 -10.90
C ALA A 15 -24.16 -0.15 -10.68
N SER A 16 -25.47 -0.01 -10.43
CA SER A 16 -26.43 -1.10 -10.22
C SER A 16 -27.45 -1.24 -11.36
N LEU A 17 -27.16 -0.67 -12.52
CA LEU A 17 -28.15 -0.47 -13.61
C LEU A 17 -28.96 -1.72 -14.00
N ASP A 18 -28.34 -2.89 -14.07
CA ASP A 18 -29.05 -4.14 -14.39
C ASP A 18 -30.02 -4.55 -13.28
N SER A 19 -29.63 -4.34 -12.03
CA SER A 19 -30.49 -4.58 -10.87
C SER A 19 -31.63 -3.58 -10.81
N ASP A 20 -31.37 -2.31 -11.14
CA ASP A 20 -32.36 -1.23 -11.19
C ASP A 20 -33.41 -1.53 -12.27
N ARG A 21 -33.00 -1.91 -13.46
CA ARG A 21 -33.88 -2.33 -14.57
C ARG A 21 -34.75 -3.51 -14.17
N ARG A 22 -34.16 -4.52 -13.53
CA ARG A 22 -34.86 -5.70 -13.05
C ARG A 22 -35.89 -5.32 -11.98
N HIS A 23 -35.53 -4.45 -11.05
CA HIS A 23 -36.42 -3.96 -10.01
C HIS A 23 -37.57 -3.17 -10.59
N GLN A 24 -37.29 -2.26 -11.52
CA GLN A 24 -38.31 -1.48 -12.23
C GLN A 24 -39.30 -2.36 -13.00
N ALA A 25 -38.80 -3.37 -13.69
CA ALA A 25 -39.65 -4.32 -14.43
C ALA A 25 -40.65 -5.07 -13.51
N ILE A 26 -40.24 -5.38 -12.27
CA ILE A 26 -41.14 -5.99 -11.26
C ILE A 26 -42.23 -5.00 -10.84
N ILE A 27 -41.86 -3.74 -10.65
CA ILE A 27 -42.84 -2.67 -10.31
C ILE A 27 -43.83 -2.49 -11.46
N ASP A 28 -43.34 -2.39 -12.69
CA ASP A 28 -44.16 -2.13 -13.90
C ASP A 28 -45.11 -3.31 -14.24
N ALA A 29 -44.75 -4.52 -13.87
CA ALA A 29 -45.58 -5.69 -14.05
C ALA A 29 -46.89 -5.65 -13.27
N GLY A 30 -46.95 -4.90 -12.18
CA GLY A 30 -48.19 -4.51 -11.50
C GLY A 30 -49.04 -5.66 -10.95
N ASP A 31 -48.42 -6.80 -10.63
CA ASP A 31 -49.06 -8.04 -10.18
C ASP A 31 -49.60 -7.99 -8.73
N GLY A 32 -49.57 -6.80 -8.09
CA GLY A 32 -50.04 -6.57 -6.74
C GLY A 32 -49.14 -7.10 -5.63
N CYS A 33 -48.03 -7.80 -5.97
CA CYS A 33 -47.06 -8.33 -5.00
C CYS A 33 -46.09 -7.28 -4.48
N GLY A 34 -46.06 -6.09 -5.09
CA GLY A 34 -45.13 -5.01 -4.76
C GLY A 34 -43.65 -5.34 -5.15
N ALA A 35 -42.80 -4.36 -4.90
CA ALA A 35 -41.37 -4.52 -5.19
C ALA A 35 -40.73 -5.54 -4.25
N SER A 36 -40.00 -6.52 -4.80
CA SER A 36 -39.29 -7.51 -3.99
C SER A 36 -38.17 -6.86 -3.17
N PRO A 37 -38.21 -6.93 -1.82
CA PRO A 37 -37.14 -6.42 -0.98
C PRO A 37 -35.78 -7.06 -1.30
N ALA A 38 -35.78 -8.33 -1.69
CA ALA A 38 -34.56 -9.05 -2.05
C ALA A 38 -33.90 -8.49 -3.33
N VAL A 39 -34.71 -8.07 -4.31
CA VAL A 39 -34.18 -7.44 -5.53
C VAL A 39 -33.77 -6.01 -5.26
N PHE A 40 -34.54 -5.28 -4.42
CA PHE A 40 -34.23 -3.90 -4.04
C PHE A 40 -32.82 -3.76 -3.43
N VAL A 41 -32.41 -4.67 -2.56
CA VAL A 41 -31.06 -4.63 -1.94
C VAL A 41 -29.96 -4.56 -3.00
N TYR A 42 -30.13 -5.22 -4.14
CA TYR A 42 -29.14 -5.22 -5.23
C TYR A 42 -29.17 -3.98 -6.12
N THR A 43 -30.07 -3.04 -5.88
CA THR A 43 -30.04 -1.70 -6.52
C THR A 43 -29.06 -0.74 -5.84
N LEU A 44 -28.44 -1.16 -4.75
CA LEU A 44 -27.38 -0.38 -4.09
C LEU A 44 -26.03 -0.70 -4.72
N PRO A 45 -25.33 0.25 -5.33
CA PRO A 45 -24.09 -0.02 -6.06
C PRO A 45 -22.99 -0.65 -5.20
N ASN A 46 -22.98 -0.38 -3.90
CA ASN A 46 -21.99 -0.90 -2.95
C ASN A 46 -22.34 -2.29 -2.39
N ILE A 47 -23.45 -2.90 -2.78
CA ILE A 47 -23.85 -4.22 -2.25
C ILE A 47 -22.82 -5.30 -2.61
N MET A 48 -22.19 -5.20 -3.76
CA MET A 48 -21.14 -6.11 -4.21
C MET A 48 -19.96 -6.12 -3.22
N LEU A 49 -19.53 -4.96 -2.73
CA LEU A 49 -18.49 -4.83 -1.70
C LEU A 49 -18.91 -5.50 -0.39
N GLY A 50 -20.18 -5.25 0.02
CA GLY A 50 -20.73 -5.88 1.22
C GLY A 50 -20.74 -7.40 1.13
N GLN A 51 -21.10 -7.98 -0.02
CA GLN A 51 -21.08 -9.42 -0.25
C GLN A 51 -19.65 -9.99 -0.16
N VAL A 52 -18.67 -9.32 -0.77
CA VAL A 52 -17.26 -9.70 -0.67
C VAL A 52 -16.77 -9.60 0.76
N ALA A 53 -17.05 -8.50 1.43
CA ALA A 53 -16.64 -8.27 2.82
C ALA A 53 -17.23 -9.33 3.78
N ILE A 54 -18.51 -9.63 3.66
CA ILE A 54 -19.18 -10.68 4.48
C ILE A 54 -18.58 -12.05 4.19
N LYS A 55 -18.45 -12.41 2.91
CA LYS A 55 -17.95 -13.73 2.50
C LYS A 55 -16.54 -14.00 3.01
N HIS A 56 -15.67 -12.99 3.00
CA HIS A 56 -14.26 -13.10 3.36
C HIS A 56 -13.93 -12.56 4.75
N GLY A 57 -14.93 -12.12 5.51
CA GLY A 57 -14.77 -11.60 6.87
C GLY A 57 -13.98 -10.29 6.94
N LEU A 58 -13.95 -9.49 5.85
CA LEU A 58 -13.24 -8.23 5.78
C LEU A 58 -14.03 -7.15 6.54
N LYS A 59 -13.35 -6.35 7.35
CA LYS A 59 -13.98 -5.34 8.22
C LYS A 59 -13.34 -3.97 8.08
N GLY A 60 -12.39 -3.81 7.18
CA GLY A 60 -11.75 -2.55 6.88
C GLY A 60 -12.63 -1.63 6.05
N GLU A 61 -12.03 -0.57 5.53
CA GLU A 61 -12.74 0.40 4.69
C GLU A 61 -13.32 -0.25 3.44
N SER A 62 -14.57 0.10 3.13
CA SER A 62 -15.28 -0.41 1.96
C SER A 62 -15.82 0.77 1.15
N THR A 63 -15.24 1.02 -0.02
CA THR A 63 -15.54 2.20 -0.84
C THR A 63 -15.83 1.81 -2.28
N PHE A 64 -16.93 2.35 -2.80
CA PHE A 64 -17.35 2.16 -4.18
C PHE A 64 -17.30 3.48 -4.97
N PHE A 65 -16.82 3.42 -6.20
CA PHE A 65 -16.80 4.54 -7.14
C PHE A 65 -17.52 4.18 -8.44
N ALA A 66 -18.20 5.14 -9.03
CA ALA A 66 -18.74 5.03 -10.38
C ALA A 66 -18.00 6.00 -11.30
N PHE A 67 -17.46 5.50 -12.40
CA PHE A 67 -16.73 6.29 -13.40
C PHE A 67 -17.29 6.01 -14.80
N PRO A 68 -17.30 7.02 -15.69
CA PRO A 68 -17.75 6.81 -17.07
C PRO A 68 -16.88 5.82 -17.84
N ASP A 69 -15.59 5.76 -17.48
CA ASP A 69 -14.60 4.90 -18.12
C ASP A 69 -13.77 4.15 -17.06
N LYS A 70 -13.16 3.01 -17.47
CA LYS A 70 -12.32 2.20 -16.60
C LYS A 70 -11.10 3.00 -16.11
N SER A 71 -11.17 3.54 -14.89
CA SER A 71 -10.17 4.43 -14.29
C SER A 71 -9.41 3.74 -13.17
N CYS A 72 -8.54 2.77 -13.52
CA CYS A 72 -7.75 2.03 -12.55
C CYS A 72 -6.70 2.90 -11.82
N ASN A 73 -6.22 3.99 -12.44
CA ASN A 73 -5.22 4.86 -11.82
C ASN A 73 -5.74 5.54 -10.55
N PHE A 74 -6.94 6.13 -10.61
CA PHE A 74 -7.54 6.78 -9.44
C PHE A 74 -7.74 5.77 -8.28
N ILE A 75 -8.28 4.58 -8.60
CA ILE A 75 -8.55 3.55 -7.59
C ILE A 75 -7.24 3.09 -6.95
N ARG A 76 -6.19 2.92 -7.76
CA ARG A 76 -4.85 2.57 -7.29
C ARG A 76 -4.28 3.63 -6.33
N GLU A 77 -4.34 4.90 -6.72
CA GLU A 77 -3.84 6.01 -5.90
C GLU A 77 -4.63 6.15 -4.60
N TYR A 78 -5.96 6.03 -4.66
CA TYR A 78 -6.81 6.05 -3.47
C TYR A 78 -6.44 4.91 -2.51
N SER A 79 -6.30 3.68 -3.03
CA SER A 79 -5.95 2.50 -2.25
C SER A 79 -4.55 2.60 -1.63
N ALA A 80 -3.57 3.09 -2.40
CA ALA A 80 -2.22 3.38 -1.90
C ALA A 80 -2.25 4.47 -0.82
N GLY A 81 -3.10 5.49 -0.96
CA GLY A 81 -3.29 6.53 0.03
C GLY A 81 -3.83 6.01 1.36
N LEU A 82 -4.76 5.04 1.36
CA LEU A 82 -5.27 4.39 2.58
C LEU A 82 -4.15 3.66 3.35
N ILE A 83 -3.24 3.03 2.62
CA ILE A 83 -2.08 2.33 3.20
C ILE A 83 -1.06 3.34 3.73
N ALA A 84 -0.70 4.35 2.92
CA ALA A 84 0.27 5.38 3.30
C ALA A 84 -0.15 6.18 4.54
N GLN A 85 -1.46 6.45 4.70
CA GLN A 85 -2.04 7.10 5.88
C GLN A 85 -2.14 6.17 7.10
N GLY A 86 -1.72 4.92 6.98
CA GLY A 86 -1.82 3.94 8.05
C GLY A 86 -3.26 3.54 8.40
N ARG A 87 -4.24 3.81 7.55
CA ARG A 87 -5.65 3.43 7.75
C ARG A 87 -5.88 1.96 7.49
N MET A 88 -5.26 1.41 6.44
CA MET A 88 -5.31 -0.01 6.06
C MET A 88 -3.91 -0.60 5.97
N ASP A 89 -3.78 -1.90 6.17
CA ASP A 89 -2.55 -2.65 5.95
C ASP A 89 -2.58 -3.40 4.61
N ALA A 90 -3.78 -3.68 4.11
CA ALA A 90 -3.99 -4.24 2.78
C ALA A 90 -5.28 -3.69 2.17
N VAL A 91 -5.32 -3.55 0.86
CA VAL A 91 -6.51 -3.13 0.12
C VAL A 91 -6.68 -4.01 -1.11
N VAL A 92 -7.82 -4.66 -1.23
CA VAL A 92 -8.27 -5.28 -2.48
C VAL A 92 -8.99 -4.21 -3.29
N TRP A 93 -8.50 -3.90 -4.47
CA TRP A 93 -9.09 -2.85 -5.29
C TRP A 93 -9.16 -3.24 -6.75
N GLY A 94 -10.08 -2.62 -7.49
CA GLY A 94 -10.16 -2.80 -8.92
C GLY A 94 -11.48 -2.45 -9.54
N TRP A 95 -11.66 -2.94 -10.74
CA TRP A 95 -12.83 -2.76 -11.59
C TRP A 95 -13.70 -4.00 -11.58
N CYS A 96 -15.01 -3.83 -11.41
CA CYS A 96 -15.99 -4.92 -11.43
C CYS A 96 -17.26 -4.46 -12.12
N GLU A 97 -17.33 -4.66 -13.44
CA GLU A 97 -18.48 -4.30 -14.27
C GLU A 97 -19.39 -5.51 -14.52
N LEU A 98 -20.68 -5.29 -14.41
CA LEU A 98 -21.70 -6.23 -14.89
C LEU A 98 -22.82 -5.41 -15.51
N CYS A 99 -23.00 -5.55 -16.83
CA CYS A 99 -24.06 -4.83 -17.55
C CYS A 99 -24.52 -5.63 -18.76
N GLY A 100 -25.82 -5.84 -18.89
CA GLY A 100 -26.40 -6.56 -20.03
C GLY A 100 -26.02 -8.04 -20.12
N GLY A 101 -25.61 -8.65 -19.01
CA GLY A 101 -25.13 -10.03 -18.95
C GLY A 101 -23.65 -10.21 -19.28
N GLU A 102 -22.96 -9.14 -19.67
CA GLU A 102 -21.50 -9.12 -19.83
C GLU A 102 -20.83 -8.67 -18.55
N TYR A 103 -19.68 -9.25 -18.25
CA TYR A 103 -18.88 -8.87 -17.08
C TYR A 103 -17.41 -8.63 -17.43
N ASP A 104 -16.82 -7.65 -16.75
CA ASP A 104 -15.38 -7.35 -16.78
C ASP A 104 -14.91 -7.15 -15.33
N CYS A 105 -14.02 -8.02 -14.88
CA CYS A 105 -13.52 -7.96 -13.50
C CYS A 105 -11.99 -8.06 -13.46
N GLU A 106 -11.37 -7.03 -12.90
CA GLU A 106 -9.94 -6.97 -12.69
C GLU A 106 -9.67 -6.47 -11.27
N LEU A 107 -9.16 -7.34 -10.42
CA LEU A 107 -8.87 -7.03 -9.02
C LEU A 107 -7.37 -7.16 -8.74
N THR A 108 -6.88 -6.24 -7.93
CA THR A 108 -5.49 -6.18 -7.46
C THR A 108 -5.48 -6.13 -5.94
N LEU A 109 -4.53 -6.81 -5.32
CA LEU A 109 -4.21 -6.68 -3.91
C LEU A 109 -2.98 -5.78 -3.78
N THR A 110 -3.12 -4.70 -3.02
CA THR A 110 -1.98 -3.92 -2.54
C THR A 110 -1.90 -4.10 -1.03
N GLU A 111 -0.75 -4.51 -0.57
CA GLU A 111 -0.48 -4.64 0.85
C GLU A 111 0.47 -3.53 1.29
N LYS A 112 0.32 -3.08 2.54
CA LYS A 112 1.39 -2.36 3.20
C LYS A 112 2.60 -3.26 3.09
N THR A 113 3.60 -2.81 2.34
CA THR A 113 4.87 -3.53 2.25
C THR A 113 5.30 -3.78 3.69
N GLY A 114 5.15 -5.01 4.13
CA GLY A 114 5.38 -5.37 5.51
C GLY A 114 6.80 -4.98 5.82
N GLN A 115 6.96 -4.11 6.84
CA GLN A 115 8.24 -3.73 7.39
C GLN A 115 9.37 -4.20 6.49
N ASP A 116 9.94 -3.27 5.73
CA ASP A 116 11.09 -3.47 4.87
C ASP A 116 11.67 -4.88 5.01
N THR A 117 11.49 -5.75 4.02
CA THR A 117 12.34 -6.96 4.05
C THR A 117 13.74 -6.43 4.31
N MET A 118 14.60 -7.18 5.00
CA MET A 118 15.98 -6.70 5.23
C MET A 118 16.57 -6.15 3.93
N GLU A 119 16.27 -6.82 2.80
CA GLU A 119 16.69 -6.44 1.46
C GLU A 119 16.11 -5.08 0.99
N ASP A 120 14.83 -4.78 1.27
CA ASP A 120 14.22 -3.50 0.88
C ASP A 120 14.77 -2.34 1.70
N LEU A 121 14.95 -2.53 3.02
CA LEU A 121 15.55 -1.52 3.88
C LEU A 121 17.03 -1.29 3.52
N GLU A 122 17.77 -2.35 3.25
CA GLU A 122 19.16 -2.27 2.82
C GLU A 122 19.29 -1.55 1.48
N LEU A 123 18.43 -1.85 0.51
CA LEU A 123 18.42 -1.16 -0.78
C LEU A 123 18.07 0.32 -0.62
N GLN A 124 17.08 0.63 0.18
CA GLN A 124 16.68 2.00 0.50
C GLN A 124 17.79 2.76 1.20
N LEU A 125 18.48 2.14 2.16
CA LEU A 125 19.63 2.73 2.84
C LEU A 125 20.80 2.99 1.89
N LYS A 126 21.10 2.07 0.99
CA LYS A 126 22.13 2.27 -0.04
C LYS A 126 21.82 3.49 -0.91
N GLN A 127 20.58 3.62 -1.37
CA GLN A 127 20.14 4.79 -2.15
C GLN A 127 20.26 6.09 -1.35
N GLN A 128 19.81 6.09 -0.09
CA GLN A 128 19.87 7.27 0.78
C GLN A 128 21.31 7.67 1.11
N ILE A 129 22.22 6.70 1.29
CA ILE A 129 23.65 6.97 1.51
C ILE A 129 24.28 7.61 0.27
N ILE A 130 23.99 7.07 -0.92
CA ILE A 130 24.45 7.63 -2.20
C ILE A 130 23.99 9.07 -2.35
N GLU A 131 22.72 9.35 -2.08
CA GLU A 131 22.14 10.69 -2.18
C GLU A 131 22.72 11.65 -1.13
N ALA A 132 22.83 11.22 0.14
CA ALA A 132 23.32 12.06 1.23
C ALA A 132 24.80 12.42 1.06
N LEU A 133 25.61 11.48 0.58
CA LEU A 133 27.05 11.66 0.39
C LEU A 133 27.43 12.08 -1.04
N ASN A 134 26.42 12.28 -1.90
CA ASN A 134 26.60 12.70 -3.30
C ASN A 134 27.55 11.79 -4.10
N LEU A 135 27.41 10.48 -3.93
CA LEU A 135 28.24 9.46 -4.58
C LEU A 135 27.72 9.13 -6.00
N GLU A 136 27.79 10.09 -6.91
CA GLU A 136 27.18 10.01 -8.26
C GLU A 136 27.75 8.88 -9.14
N GLU A 137 28.91 8.34 -8.79
CA GLU A 137 29.60 7.31 -9.58
C GLU A 137 29.28 5.88 -9.10
N ILE A 138 28.51 5.70 -8.00
CA ILE A 138 28.26 4.41 -7.38
C ILE A 138 26.76 4.07 -7.47
N ASN A 139 26.44 2.87 -7.99
CA ASN A 139 25.07 2.36 -7.96
C ASN A 139 24.78 1.59 -6.68
N ALA A 140 23.53 1.63 -6.21
CA ALA A 140 23.12 0.93 -4.99
C ALA A 140 23.38 -0.59 -5.05
N GLU A 141 23.37 -1.19 -6.24
CA GLU A 141 23.68 -2.61 -6.46
C GLU A 141 25.16 -2.96 -6.29
N GLU A 142 26.05 -1.98 -6.45
CA GLU A 142 27.50 -2.15 -6.30
C GLU A 142 27.95 -2.08 -4.85
N ILE A 143 27.11 -1.53 -3.96
CA ILE A 143 27.38 -1.49 -2.52
C ILE A 143 27.07 -2.85 -1.91
N ALA A 144 28.11 -3.58 -1.53
CA ALA A 144 27.94 -4.84 -0.82
C ALA A 144 27.37 -4.58 0.59
N THR A 145 26.29 -5.29 0.93
CA THR A 145 25.50 -5.06 2.16
C THR A 145 26.32 -5.28 3.43
N ASP A 146 27.21 -6.27 3.43
CA ASP A 146 28.06 -6.65 4.57
C ASP A 146 29.45 -6.01 4.55
N ALA A 147 29.82 -5.33 3.45
CA ALA A 147 31.12 -4.68 3.36
C ALA A 147 31.22 -3.47 4.31
N PRO A 148 32.44 -3.18 4.85
CA PRO A 148 32.66 -1.99 5.66
C PRO A 148 32.29 -0.72 4.88
N LEU A 149 31.59 0.23 5.53
CA LEU A 149 31.30 1.53 4.94
C LEU A 149 32.52 2.45 5.01
N PHE A 150 33.37 2.27 6.02
CA PHE A 150 34.56 3.11 6.30
C PHE A 150 35.87 2.40 5.96
N GLY A 151 36.89 3.15 5.63
CA GLY A 151 38.22 2.66 5.35
C GLY A 151 38.30 1.93 4.02
N ASP A 152 38.64 0.63 4.04
CA ASP A 152 38.87 -0.18 2.84
C ASP A 152 37.60 -0.54 2.05
N GLY A 153 36.40 -0.15 2.53
CA GLY A 153 35.12 -0.37 1.85
C GLY A 153 34.76 0.77 0.91
N LEU A 154 33.68 1.51 1.21
CA LEU A 154 33.27 2.69 0.43
C LEU A 154 34.20 3.92 0.64
N GLY A 155 35.18 3.81 1.51
CA GLY A 155 36.17 4.87 1.77
C GLY A 155 35.62 6.08 2.51
N LEU A 156 34.50 5.92 3.21
CA LEU A 156 33.86 7.01 3.96
C LEU A 156 34.75 7.50 5.11
N ASP A 157 34.66 8.77 5.41
CA ASP A 157 35.42 9.43 6.46
C ASP A 157 34.55 9.88 7.67
N SER A 158 35.15 10.65 8.58
CA SER A 158 34.45 11.11 9.79
C SER A 158 33.37 12.17 9.50
N ILE A 159 33.44 12.84 8.36
CA ILE A 159 32.44 13.83 7.94
C ILE A 159 31.22 13.07 7.41
N ASP A 160 31.44 12.04 6.61
CA ASP A 160 30.38 11.17 6.09
C ASP A 160 29.59 10.49 7.22
N ALA A 161 30.26 10.16 8.32
CA ALA A 161 29.59 9.63 9.51
C ALA A 161 28.59 10.62 10.13
N LEU A 162 28.87 11.92 10.08
CA LEU A 162 27.92 12.94 10.53
C LEU A 162 26.72 13.03 9.60
N GLU A 163 26.94 12.93 8.29
CA GLU A 163 25.84 12.95 7.31
C GLU A 163 24.94 11.72 7.45
N ILE A 164 25.52 10.54 7.67
CA ILE A 164 24.74 9.33 7.97
C ILE A 164 23.94 9.50 9.28
N THR A 165 24.49 10.15 10.28
CA THR A 165 23.78 10.45 11.53
C THR A 165 22.59 11.37 11.28
N LEU A 166 22.74 12.41 10.47
CA LEU A 166 21.66 13.31 10.06
C LEU A 166 20.59 12.60 9.23
N LEU A 167 21.02 11.68 8.35
CA LEU A 167 20.12 10.83 7.59
C LEU A 167 19.24 9.99 8.52
N LEU A 168 19.82 9.36 9.54
CA LEU A 168 19.08 8.56 10.52
C LEU A 168 18.07 9.40 11.30
N GLU A 169 18.43 10.61 11.69
CA GLU A 169 17.52 11.52 12.38
C GLU A 169 16.38 11.96 11.45
N LYS A 170 16.69 12.34 10.22
CA LYS A 170 15.73 12.89 9.26
C LYS A 170 14.73 11.86 8.76
N HIS A 171 15.19 10.66 8.40
CA HIS A 171 14.35 9.63 7.74
C HIS A 171 13.75 8.62 8.72
N TYR A 172 14.42 8.36 9.83
CA TYR A 172 14.03 7.31 10.79
C TYR A 172 13.72 7.83 12.20
N GLY A 173 13.97 9.14 12.46
CA GLY A 173 13.74 9.75 13.78
C GLY A 173 14.69 9.25 14.86
N ILE A 174 15.80 8.61 14.46
CA ILE A 174 16.77 7.99 15.37
C ILE A 174 17.92 8.97 15.64
N ARG A 175 18.12 9.34 16.91
CA ARG A 175 19.25 10.17 17.36
C ARG A 175 20.29 9.31 18.05
N LEU A 176 21.51 9.32 17.53
CA LEU A 176 22.66 8.71 18.19
C LEU A 176 23.23 9.68 19.22
N ALA A 177 23.05 9.35 20.49
CA ALA A 177 23.49 10.21 21.59
C ALA A 177 24.99 10.14 21.84
N ASN A 178 25.66 9.07 21.42
CA ASN A 178 27.08 8.83 21.75
C ASN A 178 27.86 8.42 20.49
N PRO A 179 28.90 9.18 20.07
CA PRO A 179 29.73 8.83 18.92
C PRO A 179 30.46 7.48 19.06
N ALA A 180 30.69 6.99 20.29
CA ALA A 180 31.30 5.69 20.51
C ALA A 180 30.38 4.51 20.09
N GLU A 181 29.09 4.70 20.14
CA GLU A 181 28.07 3.73 19.72
C GLU A 181 27.92 3.68 18.18
N ALA A 182 28.31 4.75 17.51
CA ALA A 182 28.20 4.88 16.06
C ALA A 182 29.09 3.89 15.31
N LYS A 183 30.31 3.62 15.79
CA LYS A 183 31.29 2.75 15.11
C LYS A 183 30.77 1.34 14.78
N PRO A 184 30.21 0.57 15.72
CA PRO A 184 29.66 -0.74 15.42
C PRO A 184 28.39 -0.69 14.59
N ILE A 185 27.60 0.38 14.71
CA ILE A 185 26.35 0.57 13.97
C ILE A 185 26.62 0.89 12.49
N PHE A 186 27.62 1.73 12.26
CA PHE A 186 28.03 2.19 10.92
C PHE A 186 29.04 1.25 10.23
N HIS A 187 29.23 0.05 10.76
CA HIS A 187 30.19 -0.89 10.18
C HIS A 187 29.81 -1.27 8.74
N SER A 188 28.54 -1.60 8.50
CA SER A 188 28.01 -1.99 7.18
C SER A 188 26.56 -1.54 7.02
N VAL A 189 26.02 -1.64 5.80
CA VAL A 189 24.59 -1.40 5.54
C VAL A 189 23.74 -2.36 6.35
N ALA A 190 24.13 -3.63 6.47
CA ALA A 190 23.41 -4.63 7.27
C ALA A 190 23.31 -4.24 8.76
N THR A 191 24.41 -3.81 9.38
CA THR A 191 24.41 -3.40 10.80
C THR A 191 23.60 -2.14 11.03
N LEU A 192 23.57 -1.24 10.04
CA LEU A 192 22.78 -0.03 10.07
C LEU A 192 21.28 -0.36 9.94
N ALA A 193 20.91 -1.25 9.03
CA ALA A 193 19.54 -1.72 8.85
C ALA A 193 19.01 -2.41 10.12
N ASP A 194 19.80 -3.28 10.71
CA ASP A 194 19.47 -3.95 11.98
C ASP A 194 19.24 -2.97 13.13
N TYR A 195 20.07 -1.92 13.22
CA TYR A 195 19.93 -0.90 14.22
C TYR A 195 18.64 -0.08 14.05
N ILE A 196 18.33 0.30 12.81
CA ILE A 196 17.08 1.01 12.47
C ILE A 196 15.87 0.18 12.87
N ARG A 197 15.83 -1.12 12.52
CA ARG A 197 14.71 -2.02 12.88
C ARG A 197 14.46 -2.10 14.37
N LYS A 198 15.54 -2.12 15.18
CA LYS A 198 15.44 -2.22 16.64
C LYS A 198 14.99 -0.92 17.30
N ASN A 199 15.25 0.24 16.68
CA ASN A 199 15.05 1.56 17.28
C ASN A 199 13.99 2.41 16.59
N ARG A 200 13.43 1.99 15.45
CA ARG A 200 12.30 2.64 14.77
C ARG A 200 11.04 2.48 15.63
N LYS A 201 10.43 3.59 16.02
CA LYS A 201 9.18 3.64 16.79
C LYS A 201 7.95 3.57 15.89
#